data_3b41a3e5b11137ff7d5924d299eb2c88
#
_entry.id   3b41a3e5b11137ff7d5924d299eb2c88
#
_cell.length_a   1.000
_cell.length_b   1.000
_cell.length_c   1.000
_cell.angle_alpha   90.00
_cell.angle_beta   90.00
_cell.angle_gamma   90.00
#
_symmetry.space_group_name_H-M   'P 1'
#
loop_
_entity.id
_entity.type
_entity.pdbx_description
1 polymer ?
#
loop_
_entity_poly.entity_id
_entity_poly.type
_entity_poly.pdbx_seq_one_letter_code
_entity_poly.pdbx_strand_id
1 'polypeptide(L)'
;MRGVAVRLGACMIALALPAQGAWAQQSGGGPLNDQQLLGMRLFNQSCRVCHTKPQMTSPLYGPALSGNSLGGQEAVMREVISNGTPRMPGFKYHFEPAQIEAIVAYLKTIPTPPAPASPAR
;
A
#
# COMPACT_ATOMS: atom_id res chain seq x y z
N MET A 1 -52.57 -59.18 -16.07
CA MET A 1 -52.34 -58.15 -15.06
C MET A 1 -50.93 -57.63 -15.24
N ARG A 2 -50.73 -56.40 -15.73
CA ARG A 2 -49.46 -55.87 -16.16
C ARG A 2 -48.83 -55.08 -15.02
N GLY A 3 -47.66 -55.53 -14.52
CA GLY A 3 -46.88 -54.85 -13.50
C GLY A 3 -46.07 -53.70 -14.12
N VAL A 4 -46.28 -52.51 -13.59
CA VAL A 4 -45.52 -51.30 -13.96
C VAL A 4 -44.29 -51.19 -13.06
N ALA A 5 -43.09 -51.31 -13.63
CA ALA A 5 -41.85 -51.12 -12.94
C ALA A 5 -41.49 -49.64 -12.94
N VAL A 6 -41.53 -49.00 -11.77
CA VAL A 6 -41.06 -47.62 -11.57
C VAL A 6 -39.55 -47.64 -11.39
N ARG A 7 -38.83 -47.06 -12.35
CA ARG A 7 -37.38 -46.81 -12.26
C ARG A 7 -37.15 -45.49 -11.50
N LEU A 8 -36.63 -45.54 -10.29
CA LEU A 8 -36.11 -44.39 -9.55
C LEU A 8 -34.75 -44.02 -10.13
N GLY A 9 -34.73 -42.94 -10.89
CA GLY A 9 -33.48 -42.31 -11.34
C GLY A 9 -32.85 -41.49 -10.22
N ALA A 10 -31.69 -41.93 -9.72
CA ALA A 10 -30.89 -41.17 -8.77
C ALA A 10 -30.21 -39.98 -9.51
N CYS A 11 -30.70 -38.77 -9.25
CA CYS A 11 -30.12 -37.55 -9.74
C CYS A 11 -28.93 -37.17 -8.83
N MET A 12 -27.70 -37.48 -9.23
CA MET A 12 -26.50 -36.99 -8.56
C MET A 12 -26.30 -35.51 -8.91
N ILE A 13 -26.62 -34.67 -7.93
CA ILE A 13 -26.28 -33.22 -8.01
C ILE A 13 -24.81 -33.09 -7.64
N ALA A 14 -23.93 -32.86 -8.62
CA ALA A 14 -22.55 -32.49 -8.41
C ALA A 14 -22.52 -31.04 -7.93
N LEU A 15 -22.23 -30.82 -6.64
CA LEU A 15 -21.93 -29.50 -6.10
C LEU A 15 -20.54 -29.07 -6.62
N ALA A 16 -20.53 -28.23 -7.65
CA ALA A 16 -19.36 -27.51 -8.06
C ALA A 16 -19.08 -26.39 -7.04
N LEU A 17 -18.06 -26.56 -6.20
CA LEU A 17 -17.51 -25.50 -5.35
C LEU A 17 -16.88 -24.42 -6.25
N PRO A 18 -17.28 -23.14 -6.14
CA PRO A 18 -16.57 -22.07 -6.84
C PRO A 18 -15.17 -21.96 -6.25
N ALA A 19 -14.13 -22.12 -7.08
CA ALA A 19 -12.77 -21.76 -6.74
C ALA A 19 -12.74 -20.26 -6.42
N GLN A 20 -12.57 -19.93 -5.14
CA GLN A 20 -12.36 -18.54 -4.72
C GLN A 20 -11.00 -18.13 -5.24
N GLY A 21 -11.03 -17.38 -6.35
CA GLY A 21 -9.83 -16.77 -6.92
C GLY A 21 -9.18 -15.89 -5.88
N ALA A 22 -7.90 -16.15 -5.57
CA ALA A 22 -7.07 -15.27 -4.80
C ALA A 22 -7.05 -13.90 -5.50
N TRP A 23 -7.70 -12.91 -4.91
CA TRP A 23 -7.63 -11.53 -5.37
C TRP A 23 -6.19 -11.06 -5.15
N ALA A 24 -5.40 -11.09 -6.21
CA ALA A 24 -4.09 -10.46 -6.24
C ALA A 24 -4.30 -8.97 -5.92
N GLN A 25 -3.75 -8.52 -4.80
CA GLN A 25 -3.73 -7.11 -4.43
C GLN A 25 -2.91 -6.37 -5.48
N GLN A 26 -3.60 -5.72 -6.41
CA GLN A 26 -2.98 -4.84 -7.37
C GLN A 26 -2.51 -3.58 -6.63
N SER A 27 -1.21 -3.42 -6.55
CA SER A 27 -0.55 -2.18 -6.16
C SER A 27 -0.82 -1.14 -7.25
N GLY A 28 -1.79 -0.25 -7.04
CA GLY A 28 -2.00 0.88 -7.95
C GLY A 28 -3.46 1.28 -8.12
N GLY A 29 -3.90 2.36 -7.45
CA GLY A 29 -5.05 3.17 -7.88
C GLY A 29 -6.42 2.82 -7.32
N GLY A 30 -6.56 1.86 -6.41
CA GLY A 30 -7.80 1.60 -5.69
C GLY A 30 -7.98 2.50 -4.44
N PRO A 31 -9.17 2.50 -3.80
CA PRO A 31 -9.35 3.20 -2.53
C PRO A 31 -8.39 2.63 -1.47
N LEU A 32 -7.83 3.54 -0.65
CA LEU A 32 -6.93 3.16 0.44
C LEU A 32 -7.69 2.32 1.47
N ASN A 33 -7.04 1.28 2.00
CA ASN A 33 -7.55 0.53 3.14
C ASN A 33 -7.36 1.33 4.45
N ASP A 34 -7.95 0.85 5.56
CA ASP A 34 -7.94 1.57 6.84
C ASP A 34 -6.53 1.84 7.36
N GLN A 35 -5.60 0.90 7.21
CA GLN A 35 -4.20 1.08 7.60
C GLN A 35 -3.54 2.17 6.76
N GLN A 36 -3.73 2.15 5.45
CA GLN A 36 -3.19 3.17 4.53
C GLN A 36 -3.81 4.54 4.78
N LEU A 37 -5.11 4.60 5.11
CA LEU A 37 -5.78 5.85 5.50
C LEU A 37 -5.21 6.42 6.79
N LEU A 38 -4.96 5.58 7.80
CA LEU A 38 -4.25 5.99 9.01
C LEU A 38 -2.87 6.53 8.67
N GLY A 39 -2.10 5.80 7.87
CA GLY A 39 -0.78 6.20 7.42
C GLY A 39 -0.77 7.54 6.69
N MET A 40 -1.75 7.75 5.80
CA MET A 40 -1.93 9.02 5.09
C MET A 40 -2.17 10.19 6.05
N ARG A 41 -2.99 10.00 7.08
CA ARG A 41 -3.26 11.05 8.08
C ARG A 41 -2.00 11.41 8.86
N LEU A 42 -1.28 10.40 9.35
CA LEU A 42 -0.03 10.58 10.10
C LEU A 42 1.06 11.23 9.22
N PHE A 43 1.18 10.79 7.97
CA PHE A 43 2.08 11.40 6.99
C PHE A 43 1.76 12.89 6.79
N ASN A 44 0.50 13.24 6.56
CA ASN A 44 0.08 14.62 6.36
C ASN A 44 0.33 15.49 7.59
N GLN A 45 0.22 14.92 8.78
CA GLN A 45 0.42 15.62 10.04
C GLN A 45 1.90 15.91 10.31
N SER A 46 2.81 14.97 10.03
CA SER A 46 4.18 15.01 10.54
C SER A 46 5.28 14.98 9.46
N CYS A 47 5.00 14.43 8.28
CA CYS A 47 6.01 14.21 7.24
C CYS A 47 5.87 15.20 6.08
N ARG A 48 4.64 15.58 5.77
CA ARG A 48 4.31 16.41 4.61
C ARG A 48 5.07 17.72 4.57
N VAL A 49 5.31 18.34 5.72
CA VAL A 49 5.98 19.65 5.81
C VAL A 49 7.36 19.66 5.13
N CYS A 50 8.08 18.53 5.17
CA CYS A 50 9.39 18.39 4.56
C CYS A 50 9.38 17.63 3.22
N HIS A 51 8.44 16.72 3.04
CA HIS A 51 8.44 15.76 1.93
C HIS A 51 7.41 16.04 0.82
N THR A 52 6.57 17.04 0.98
CA THR A 52 5.64 17.46 -0.08
C THR A 52 6.04 18.82 -0.59
N LYS A 53 6.07 18.98 -1.92
CA LYS A 53 6.40 20.26 -2.57
C LYS A 53 5.47 21.34 -2.04
N PRO A 54 5.99 22.42 -1.44
CA PRO A 54 5.17 23.54 -1.01
C PRO A 54 4.54 24.22 -2.24
N GLN A 55 3.42 24.89 -2.05
CA GLN A 55 2.78 25.66 -3.12
C GLN A 55 3.62 26.90 -3.51
N MET A 56 4.65 27.22 -2.74
CA MET A 56 5.60 28.30 -3.00
C MET A 56 6.83 27.76 -3.75
N THR A 57 7.63 28.65 -4.33
CA THR A 57 8.80 28.33 -5.15
C THR A 57 10.00 27.76 -4.40
N SER A 58 9.88 27.52 -3.10
CA SER A 58 10.96 26.94 -2.28
C SER A 58 11.26 25.51 -2.67
N PRO A 59 12.54 25.10 -2.67
CA PRO A 59 12.89 23.70 -2.86
C PRO A 59 12.38 22.83 -1.71
N LEU A 60 12.15 21.54 -1.98
CA LEU A 60 11.83 20.56 -0.94
C LEU A 60 12.97 20.46 0.08
N TYR A 61 12.65 20.43 1.37
CA TYR A 61 13.62 20.18 2.42
C TYR A 61 14.09 18.74 2.43
N GLY A 62 13.15 17.79 2.32
CA GLY A 62 13.41 16.37 2.16
C GLY A 62 13.11 15.89 0.73
N PRO A 63 13.56 14.70 0.34
CA PRO A 63 13.23 14.15 -0.98
C PRO A 63 11.73 13.91 -1.11
N ALA A 64 11.19 14.03 -2.33
CA ALA A 64 9.85 13.57 -2.63
C ALA A 64 9.77 12.05 -2.40
N LEU A 65 8.73 11.60 -1.70
CA LEU A 65 8.55 10.20 -1.36
C LEU A 65 7.62 9.49 -2.35
N SER A 66 7.90 8.21 -2.56
CA SER A 66 7.11 7.30 -3.39
C SER A 66 7.23 5.87 -2.88
N GLY A 67 6.47 4.96 -3.44
CA GLY A 67 6.57 3.54 -3.13
C GLY A 67 7.97 2.94 -3.36
N ASN A 68 8.79 3.58 -4.18
CA ASN A 68 10.19 3.17 -4.46
C ASN A 68 11.23 3.92 -3.61
N SER A 69 10.83 4.78 -2.69
CA SER A 69 11.77 5.42 -1.77
C SER A 69 12.60 4.36 -1.05
N LEU A 70 13.89 4.61 -0.88
CA LEU A 70 14.84 3.67 -0.27
C LEU A 70 14.83 2.28 -0.96
N GLY A 71 14.68 2.28 -2.29
CA GLY A 71 14.61 1.04 -3.08
C GLY A 71 13.33 0.22 -2.86
N GLY A 72 12.28 0.82 -2.31
CA GLY A 72 11.02 0.14 -2.00
C GLY A 72 11.10 -0.81 -0.80
N GLN A 73 12.21 -0.78 -0.05
CA GLN A 73 12.47 -1.68 1.08
C GLN A 73 11.76 -1.19 2.34
N GLU A 74 10.67 -1.84 2.71
CA GLU A 74 9.84 -1.45 3.86
C GLU A 74 10.60 -1.47 5.19
N ALA A 75 11.48 -2.45 5.38
CA ALA A 75 12.31 -2.53 6.59
C ALA A 75 13.21 -1.29 6.73
N VAL A 76 13.79 -0.83 5.62
CA VAL A 76 14.63 0.37 5.61
C VAL A 76 13.79 1.63 5.81
N MET A 77 12.61 1.71 5.20
CA MET A 77 11.67 2.82 5.45
C MET A 77 11.32 2.92 6.93
N ARG A 78 10.98 1.78 7.54
CA ARG A 78 10.64 1.67 8.96
C ARG A 78 11.79 2.14 9.84
N GLU A 79 12.99 1.69 9.56
CA GLU A 79 14.20 2.08 10.30
C GLU A 79 14.46 3.59 10.21
N VAL A 80 14.39 4.16 9.00
CA VAL A 80 14.60 5.60 8.79
C VAL A 80 13.52 6.43 9.47
N ILE A 81 12.25 6.02 9.41
CA ILE A 81 11.16 6.73 10.10
C ILE A 81 11.37 6.66 11.62
N SER A 82 11.74 5.48 12.14
CA SER A 82 11.90 5.28 13.57
C SER A 82 13.08 6.07 14.15
N ASN A 83 14.24 5.97 13.54
CA ASN A 83 15.48 6.49 14.10
C ASN A 83 15.94 7.81 13.48
N GLY A 84 15.39 8.18 12.33
CA GLY A 84 15.73 9.40 11.62
C GLY A 84 17.07 9.33 10.89
N THR A 85 17.52 10.49 10.45
CA THR A 85 18.82 10.73 9.81
C THR A 85 19.37 12.05 10.34
N PRO A 86 20.62 12.45 10.02
CA PRO A 86 21.13 13.76 10.45
C PRO A 86 20.27 14.98 10.05
N ARG A 87 19.37 14.81 9.06
CA ARG A 87 18.49 15.88 8.57
C ARG A 87 16.99 15.60 8.80
N MET A 88 16.64 14.45 9.31
CA MET A 88 15.26 14.03 9.55
C MET A 88 15.13 13.51 10.99
N PRO A 89 14.21 14.04 11.81
CA PRO A 89 14.01 13.53 13.16
C PRO A 89 13.53 12.08 13.13
N GLY A 90 13.87 11.32 14.17
CA GLY A 90 13.31 10.00 14.41
C GLY A 90 11.97 10.09 15.14
N PHE A 91 11.05 9.20 14.80
CA PHE A 91 9.68 9.25 15.28
C PHE A 91 9.31 8.11 16.25
N LYS A 92 10.24 7.23 16.65
CA LYS A 92 9.97 6.08 17.54
C LYS A 92 9.42 6.43 18.93
N TYR A 93 9.63 7.68 19.38
CA TYR A 93 9.09 8.18 20.64
C TYR A 93 7.82 9.03 20.44
N HIS A 94 7.43 9.24 19.18
CA HIS A 94 6.26 10.04 18.82
C HIS A 94 5.12 9.16 18.28
N PHE A 95 5.46 8.08 17.58
CA PHE A 95 4.53 7.12 17.00
C PHE A 95 4.72 5.73 17.57
N GLU A 96 3.60 5.04 17.80
CA GLU A 96 3.59 3.62 18.10
C GLU A 96 4.09 2.81 16.88
N PRO A 97 4.67 1.61 17.08
CA PRO A 97 5.12 0.77 15.96
C PRO A 97 4.07 0.54 14.88
N ALA A 98 2.81 0.30 15.27
CA ALA A 98 1.71 0.12 14.33
C ALA A 98 1.41 1.37 13.49
N GLN A 99 1.65 2.55 14.03
CA GLN A 99 1.50 3.82 13.30
C GLN A 99 2.63 4.02 12.29
N ILE A 100 3.86 3.62 12.62
CA ILE A 100 4.98 3.62 11.68
C ILE A 100 4.70 2.64 10.53
N GLU A 101 4.18 1.44 10.83
CA GLU A 101 3.74 0.48 9.80
C GLU A 101 2.65 1.08 8.90
N ALA A 102 1.72 1.80 9.46
CA ALA A 102 0.68 2.47 8.68
C ALA A 102 1.26 3.53 7.72
N ILE A 103 2.24 4.31 8.18
CA ILE A 103 2.94 5.29 7.33
C ILE A 103 3.67 4.58 6.19
N VAL A 104 4.39 3.48 6.46
CA VAL A 104 5.07 2.69 5.43
C VAL A 104 4.06 2.13 4.42
N ALA A 105 2.95 1.56 4.89
CA ALA A 105 1.89 1.05 4.03
C ALA A 105 1.29 2.15 3.12
N TYR A 106 1.13 3.36 3.62
CA TYR A 106 0.71 4.50 2.81
C TYR A 106 1.77 4.92 1.79
N LEU A 107 3.05 5.02 2.17
CA LEU A 107 4.14 5.38 1.25
C LEU A 107 4.20 4.45 0.04
N LYS A 108 3.92 3.16 0.22
CA LYS A 108 3.87 2.17 -0.86
C LYS A 108 2.76 2.45 -1.88
N THR A 109 1.75 3.23 -1.54
CA THR A 109 0.67 3.62 -2.46
C THR A 109 1.02 4.84 -3.31
N ILE A 110 2.04 5.61 -2.94
CA ILE A 110 2.45 6.81 -3.65
C ILE A 110 3.16 6.43 -4.96
N PRO A 111 2.65 6.87 -6.12
CA PRO A 111 3.27 6.55 -7.40
C PRO A 111 4.70 7.07 -7.48
N THR A 112 5.56 6.30 -8.13
CA THR A 112 6.92 6.77 -8.45
C THR A 112 6.84 7.81 -9.56
N PRO A 113 7.40 9.01 -9.37
CA PRO A 113 7.48 9.98 -10.44
C PRO A 113 8.21 9.40 -11.66
N PRO A 114 7.81 9.75 -12.89
CA PRO A 114 8.56 9.35 -14.06
C PRO A 114 10.00 9.88 -13.95
N ALA A 115 10.95 9.08 -14.40
CA ALA A 115 12.34 9.51 -14.46
C ALA A 115 12.43 10.83 -15.25
N PRO A 116 13.24 11.81 -14.79
CA PRO A 116 13.48 13.02 -15.59
C PRO A 116 13.95 12.61 -16.98
N ALA A 117 13.31 13.19 -18.02
CA ALA A 117 13.72 12.94 -19.40
C ALA A 117 15.22 13.23 -19.50
N SER A 118 16.01 12.24 -19.92
CA SER A 118 17.42 12.46 -20.20
C SER A 118 17.54 13.61 -21.20
N PRO A 119 18.40 14.61 -20.96
CA PRO A 119 18.62 15.63 -21.98
C PRO A 119 19.04 14.94 -23.27
N ALA A 120 18.31 15.22 -24.36
CA ALA A 120 18.69 14.74 -25.70
C ALA A 120 20.12 15.21 -25.98
N ARG A 121 21.02 14.24 -26.23
CA ARG A 121 22.39 14.51 -26.67
C ARG A 121 22.40 14.96 -28.12
#